data_10fba1ca10e22c327506ba6350afc241
#
_entry.id   10fba1ca10e22c327506ba6350afc241
#
_cell.length_a   1.000
_cell.length_b   1.000
_cell.length_c   1.000
_cell.angle_alpha   90.00
_cell.angle_beta   90.00
_cell.angle_gamma   90.00
#
_symmetry.space_group_name_H-M   'P 1'
#
loop_
_entity.id
_entity.type
_entity.pdbx_description
1 polymer ?
#
loop_
_entity_poly.entity_id
_entity_poly.type
_entity_poly.pdbx_seq_one_letter_code
_entity_poly.pdbx_strand_id
1 'polypeptide(L)'
;VRNGDEMAPITQFVSIKKVYGPDIISRFNLYTSMKVMVAPASGYTSGQALAAIAEVAKENLPAGFAYELGGMAREEAETSGSTTGLIFVLCFVFVYLLLSAQYESYILPLAVLLSIPFGLLGSFLFVNGMSAIGNISILKMIMGSMSNDIYMQIALIMLMGLLAKNAILIIEFALDRRKMGMSITWAAVLGAAARLRPILMTSLAMIVGLIPLMMASGAGANGNRTLGTSAIGGMLIGMIL
;
A
#
# COMPACT_ATOMS: atom_id res chain seq x y z
N VAL A 1 -32.10 42.08 -32.12
CA VAL A 1 -33.44 42.45 -31.71
C VAL A 1 -34.10 43.18 -32.91
N ARG A 2 -35.34 42.77 -33.25
CA ARG A 2 -36.10 43.35 -34.35
C ARG A 2 -37.05 44.40 -33.78
N ASN A 3 -37.00 45.57 -34.30
CA ASN A 3 -37.95 46.63 -33.99
C ASN A 3 -38.59 47.11 -35.30
N GLY A 4 -39.80 46.65 -35.60
CA GLY A 4 -40.45 46.84 -36.90
C GLY A 4 -39.68 46.16 -38.05
N ASP A 5 -39.26 46.93 -39.04
CA ASP A 5 -38.48 46.45 -40.21
C ASP A 5 -36.96 46.58 -40.05
N GLU A 6 -36.48 47.22 -38.95
CA GLU A 6 -35.06 47.39 -38.70
C GLU A 6 -34.51 46.30 -37.73
N MET A 7 -33.33 45.81 -38.03
CA MET A 7 -32.57 44.87 -37.19
C MET A 7 -31.42 45.58 -36.51
N ALA A 8 -31.43 45.62 -35.16
CA ALA A 8 -30.32 46.11 -34.38
C ALA A 8 -29.61 44.98 -33.61
N PRO A 9 -28.26 45.01 -33.53
CA PRO A 9 -27.53 44.03 -32.72
C PRO A 9 -27.86 44.18 -31.23
N ILE A 10 -27.98 43.11 -30.54
CA ILE A 10 -28.38 43.04 -29.11
C ILE A 10 -27.40 43.87 -28.23
N THR A 11 -26.14 44.00 -28.65
CA THR A 11 -25.10 44.77 -27.95
C THR A 11 -25.38 46.26 -27.86
N GLN A 12 -26.31 46.81 -28.65
CA GLN A 12 -26.75 48.21 -28.55
C GLN A 12 -27.72 48.43 -27.37
N PHE A 13 -28.41 47.39 -26.93
CA PHE A 13 -29.42 47.46 -25.87
C PHE A 13 -28.93 46.87 -24.55
N VAL A 14 -27.88 45.99 -24.59
CA VAL A 14 -27.41 45.21 -23.44
C VAL A 14 -25.91 45.25 -23.36
N SER A 15 -25.40 45.51 -22.17
CA SER A 15 -23.97 45.36 -21.85
C SER A 15 -23.68 43.95 -21.47
N ILE A 16 -22.90 43.26 -22.32
CA ILE A 16 -22.53 41.87 -22.06
C ILE A 16 -21.19 41.84 -21.29
N LYS A 17 -21.23 41.38 -20.05
CA LYS A 17 -20.04 41.17 -19.23
C LYS A 17 -19.79 39.66 -19.07
N LYS A 18 -18.59 39.21 -19.45
CA LYS A 18 -18.19 37.85 -19.23
C LYS A 18 -17.93 37.62 -17.73
N VAL A 19 -18.65 36.67 -17.14
CA VAL A 19 -18.52 36.31 -15.72
C VAL A 19 -18.10 34.85 -15.67
N TYR A 20 -17.14 34.54 -14.82
CA TYR A 20 -16.73 33.17 -14.55
C TYR A 20 -17.47 32.67 -13.33
N GLY A 21 -18.00 31.47 -13.42
CA GLY A 21 -18.65 30.75 -12.33
C GLY A 21 -18.31 29.27 -12.38
N PRO A 22 -18.53 28.52 -11.31
CA PRO A 22 -18.29 27.09 -11.30
C PRO A 22 -19.34 26.38 -12.20
N ASP A 23 -18.85 25.49 -13.07
CA ASP A 23 -19.72 24.66 -13.92
C ASP A 23 -20.53 23.65 -13.10
N ILE A 24 -19.94 23.14 -12.03
CA ILE A 24 -20.52 22.12 -11.15
C ILE A 24 -20.38 22.59 -9.71
N ILE A 25 -21.51 22.61 -9.01
CA ILE A 25 -21.56 22.85 -7.57
C ILE A 25 -21.73 21.50 -6.90
N SER A 26 -20.65 20.98 -6.31
CA SER A 26 -20.68 19.75 -5.52
C SER A 26 -21.17 20.03 -4.11
N ARG A 27 -21.86 19.03 -3.53
CA ARG A 27 -22.30 19.08 -2.13
C ARG A 27 -21.82 17.84 -1.40
N PHE A 28 -21.37 18.04 -0.17
CA PHE A 28 -21.03 16.99 0.76
C PHE A 28 -21.83 17.18 2.04
N ASN A 29 -22.52 16.15 2.51
CA ASN A 29 -23.44 16.26 3.67
C ASN A 29 -24.42 17.46 3.58
N LEU A 30 -24.98 17.70 2.39
CA LEU A 30 -25.88 18.80 2.08
C LEU A 30 -25.25 20.21 2.04
N TYR A 31 -24.01 20.36 2.45
CA TYR A 31 -23.27 21.63 2.36
C TYR A 31 -22.55 21.74 1.02
N THR A 32 -22.50 22.95 0.50
CA THR A 32 -21.70 23.24 -0.70
C THR A 32 -20.23 22.97 -0.40
N SER A 33 -19.59 22.14 -1.21
CA SER A 33 -18.23 21.68 -0.96
C SER A 33 -17.34 21.84 -2.18
N MET A 34 -16.05 21.96 -1.93
CA MET A 34 -15.01 21.91 -2.95
C MET A 34 -14.03 20.82 -2.57
N LYS A 35 -13.73 19.93 -3.54
CA LYS A 35 -12.74 18.88 -3.33
C LYS A 35 -11.35 19.42 -3.59
N VAL A 36 -10.50 19.41 -2.58
CA VAL A 36 -9.09 19.77 -2.67
C VAL A 36 -8.26 18.47 -2.63
N MET A 37 -7.45 18.25 -3.65
CA MET A 37 -6.52 17.13 -3.70
C MET A 37 -5.14 17.62 -3.33
N VAL A 38 -4.55 17.02 -2.32
CA VAL A 38 -3.22 17.34 -1.82
C VAL A 38 -2.33 16.13 -1.96
N ALA A 39 -1.10 16.33 -2.42
CA ALA A 39 -0.06 15.31 -2.43
C ALA A 39 1.09 15.75 -1.50
N PRO A 40 1.63 14.83 -0.68
CA PRO A 40 2.78 15.16 0.15
C PRO A 40 3.99 15.50 -0.72
N ALA A 41 4.82 16.45 -0.26
CA ALA A 41 6.08 16.76 -0.91
C ALA A 41 7.07 15.59 -0.75
N SER A 42 8.08 15.55 -1.61
CA SER A 42 9.12 14.52 -1.58
C SER A 42 9.82 14.52 -0.21
N GLY A 43 9.82 13.37 0.47
CA GLY A 43 10.42 13.19 1.80
C GLY A 43 9.44 13.32 2.97
N TYR A 44 8.18 13.63 2.71
CA TYR A 44 7.13 13.68 3.75
C TYR A 44 6.16 12.50 3.58
N THR A 45 5.65 12.01 4.70
CA THR A 45 4.64 10.94 4.72
C THR A 45 3.23 11.51 4.58
N SER A 46 2.28 10.68 4.13
CA SER A 46 0.86 11.05 4.07
C SER A 46 0.31 11.48 5.43
N GLY A 47 0.67 10.77 6.51
CA GLY A 47 0.26 11.14 7.86
C GLY A 47 0.76 12.51 8.31
N GLN A 48 2.00 12.90 7.94
CA GLN A 48 2.52 14.24 8.20
C GLN A 48 1.77 15.31 7.41
N ALA A 49 1.41 15.02 6.15
CA ALA A 49 0.61 15.93 5.33
C ALA A 49 -0.80 16.11 5.93
N LEU A 50 -1.43 15.04 6.41
CA LEU A 50 -2.74 15.11 7.08
C LEU A 50 -2.68 15.94 8.37
N ALA A 51 -1.63 15.76 9.18
CA ALA A 51 -1.43 16.55 10.38
C ALA A 51 -1.24 18.05 10.06
N ALA A 52 -0.44 18.36 9.04
CA ALA A 52 -0.24 19.75 8.59
C ALA A 52 -1.53 20.39 8.05
N ILE A 53 -2.34 19.62 7.30
CA ILE A 53 -3.65 20.10 6.82
C ILE A 53 -4.57 20.41 8.00
N ALA A 54 -4.60 19.55 9.03
CA ALA A 54 -5.41 19.76 10.22
C ALA A 54 -5.00 21.04 10.98
N GLU A 55 -3.70 21.28 11.10
CA GLU A 55 -3.15 22.47 11.75
C GLU A 55 -3.48 23.75 10.97
N VAL A 56 -3.17 23.77 9.67
CA VAL A 56 -3.46 24.92 8.80
C VAL A 56 -4.95 25.21 8.71
N ALA A 57 -5.79 24.18 8.64
CA ALA A 57 -7.24 24.35 8.59
C ALA A 57 -7.77 24.97 9.89
N LYS A 58 -7.23 24.58 11.05
CA LYS A 58 -7.63 25.12 12.35
C LYS A 58 -7.29 26.61 12.49
N GLU A 59 -6.17 27.05 11.92
CA GLU A 59 -5.70 28.43 12.03
C GLU A 59 -6.29 29.36 10.97
N ASN A 60 -6.52 28.88 9.75
CA ASN A 60 -6.80 29.75 8.60
C ASN A 60 -8.22 29.63 8.04
N LEU A 61 -9.03 28.66 8.47
CA LEU A 61 -10.40 28.56 7.96
C LEU A 61 -11.29 29.67 8.56
N PRO A 62 -11.97 30.47 7.71
CA PRO A 62 -12.93 31.49 8.17
C PRO A 62 -14.10 30.85 8.91
N ALA A 63 -14.76 31.63 9.76
CA ALA A 63 -16.00 31.20 10.44
C ALA A 63 -17.07 30.79 9.41
N GLY A 64 -17.67 29.63 9.59
CA GLY A 64 -18.66 29.05 8.68
C GLY A 64 -18.10 28.07 7.64
N PHE A 65 -16.78 27.88 7.57
CA PHE A 65 -16.15 26.86 6.78
C PHE A 65 -15.65 25.73 7.68
N ALA A 66 -15.78 24.50 7.20
CA ALA A 66 -15.22 23.31 7.82
C ALA A 66 -14.52 22.47 6.75
N TYR A 67 -13.57 21.64 7.16
CA TYR A 67 -12.98 20.65 6.27
C TYR A 67 -13.31 19.24 6.77
N GLU A 68 -13.40 18.32 5.85
CA GLU A 68 -13.55 16.89 6.14
C GLU A 68 -12.64 16.09 5.24
N LEU A 69 -12.00 15.08 5.81
CA LEU A 69 -11.15 14.17 5.06
C LEU A 69 -12.06 13.19 4.29
N GLY A 70 -11.80 13.03 3.00
CA GLY A 70 -12.57 12.16 2.14
C GLY A 70 -11.75 10.98 1.61
N GLY A 71 -12.44 9.87 1.31
CA GLY A 71 -11.81 8.69 0.72
C GLY A 71 -10.72 8.09 1.60
N MET A 72 -9.60 7.70 0.99
CA MET A 72 -8.48 7.03 1.69
C MET A 72 -7.83 7.87 2.79
N ALA A 73 -7.86 9.20 2.67
CA ALA A 73 -7.30 10.10 3.69
C ALA A 73 -8.07 9.98 5.03
N ARG A 74 -9.37 9.76 4.97
CA ARG A 74 -10.18 9.49 6.16
C ARG A 74 -9.82 8.16 6.80
N GLU A 75 -9.74 7.10 6.01
CA GLU A 75 -9.34 5.77 6.48
C GLU A 75 -7.93 5.79 7.11
N GLU A 76 -7.01 6.52 6.50
CA GLU A 76 -5.65 6.69 7.02
C GLU A 76 -5.64 7.46 8.34
N ALA A 77 -6.42 8.52 8.46
CA ALA A 77 -6.53 9.29 9.69
C ALA A 77 -7.16 8.48 10.82
N GLU A 78 -8.19 7.70 10.55
CA GLU A 78 -8.85 6.82 11.52
C GLU A 78 -7.95 5.64 11.92
N THR A 79 -7.13 5.13 11.00
CA THR A 79 -6.25 3.96 11.22
C THR A 79 -4.87 4.36 11.76
N SER A 80 -4.45 5.61 11.62
CA SER A 80 -3.12 6.10 11.98
C SER A 80 -2.90 6.23 13.50
N GLY A 81 -3.27 5.22 14.26
CA GLY A 81 -3.11 5.19 15.70
C GLY A 81 -2.61 3.82 16.20
N SER A 82 -2.91 3.51 17.45
CA SER A 82 -2.63 2.22 18.09
C SER A 82 -3.29 1.02 17.39
N THR A 83 -4.30 1.27 16.57
CA THR A 83 -5.11 0.24 15.88
C THR A 83 -4.27 -0.58 14.90
N THR A 84 -3.38 0.05 14.14
CA THR A 84 -2.51 -0.67 13.18
C THR A 84 -1.60 -1.67 13.89
N GLY A 85 -0.95 -1.27 14.99
CA GLY A 85 -0.11 -2.18 15.78
C GLY A 85 -0.90 -3.36 16.34
N LEU A 86 -2.12 -3.13 16.81
CA LEU A 86 -3.01 -4.17 17.30
C LEU A 86 -3.37 -5.18 16.19
N ILE A 87 -3.69 -4.69 14.99
CA ILE A 87 -4.00 -5.54 13.83
C ILE A 87 -2.81 -6.44 13.48
N PHE A 88 -1.59 -5.90 13.45
CA PHE A 88 -0.39 -6.71 13.20
C PHE A 88 -0.17 -7.78 14.25
N VAL A 89 -0.31 -7.45 15.54
CA VAL A 89 -0.19 -8.42 16.63
C VAL A 89 -1.26 -9.48 16.53
N LEU A 90 -2.52 -9.09 16.28
CA LEU A 90 -3.62 -10.02 16.11
C LEU A 90 -3.40 -10.97 14.91
N CYS A 91 -2.95 -10.43 13.78
CA CYS A 91 -2.61 -11.21 12.60
C CYS A 91 -1.50 -12.23 12.89
N PHE A 92 -0.45 -11.81 13.59
CA PHE A 92 0.66 -12.66 13.97
C PHE A 92 0.23 -13.79 14.92
N VAL A 93 -0.57 -13.48 15.94
CA VAL A 93 -1.14 -14.45 16.87
C VAL A 93 -2.06 -15.43 16.14
N PHE A 94 -2.91 -14.94 15.24
CA PHE A 94 -3.82 -15.78 14.48
C PHE A 94 -3.06 -16.77 13.58
N VAL A 95 -2.04 -16.30 12.86
CA VAL A 95 -1.17 -17.16 12.04
C VAL A 95 -0.45 -18.19 12.91
N TYR A 96 0.06 -17.80 14.08
CA TYR A 96 0.68 -18.72 15.02
C TYR A 96 -0.27 -19.82 15.49
N LEU A 97 -1.47 -19.45 15.92
CA LEU A 97 -2.48 -20.40 16.40
C LEU A 97 -2.92 -21.36 15.28
N LEU A 98 -3.13 -20.85 14.07
CA LEU A 98 -3.50 -21.66 12.91
C LEU A 98 -2.40 -22.67 12.58
N LEU A 99 -1.15 -22.25 12.56
CA LEU A 99 -0.01 -23.14 12.32
C LEU A 99 0.17 -24.15 13.45
N SER A 100 -0.04 -23.75 14.72
CA SER A 100 0.03 -24.65 15.86
C SER A 100 -1.02 -25.74 15.78
N ALA A 101 -2.22 -25.40 15.35
CA ALA A 101 -3.29 -26.37 15.14
C ALA A 101 -2.97 -27.32 13.97
N GLN A 102 -2.35 -26.82 12.89
CA GLN A 102 -2.01 -27.64 11.72
C GLN A 102 -0.84 -28.59 11.97
N TYR A 103 0.17 -28.16 12.73
CA TYR A 103 1.35 -28.98 13.02
C TYR A 103 1.25 -29.82 14.30
N GLU A 104 0.17 -29.67 15.07
CA GLU A 104 0.00 -30.30 16.40
C GLU A 104 1.24 -30.07 17.29
N SER A 105 1.87 -28.92 17.16
CA SER A 105 3.12 -28.56 17.84
C SER A 105 3.18 -27.06 18.09
N TYR A 106 3.73 -26.65 19.23
CA TYR A 106 3.93 -25.23 19.57
C TYR A 106 5.29 -24.70 19.11
N ILE A 107 6.26 -25.57 18.84
CA ILE A 107 7.64 -25.16 18.50
C ILE A 107 7.80 -24.95 16.99
N LEU A 108 7.21 -25.81 16.17
CA LEU A 108 7.35 -25.74 14.72
C LEU A 108 6.83 -24.43 14.10
N PRO A 109 5.70 -23.89 14.53
CA PRO A 109 5.24 -22.58 14.05
C PRO A 109 6.22 -21.43 14.27
N LEU A 110 6.98 -21.48 15.37
CA LEU A 110 8.01 -20.44 15.65
C LEU A 110 9.08 -20.40 14.57
N ALA A 111 9.49 -21.57 14.03
CA ALA A 111 10.45 -21.61 12.93
C ALA A 111 9.90 -20.97 11.65
N VAL A 112 8.60 -21.16 11.35
CA VAL A 112 7.92 -20.47 10.23
C VAL A 112 7.87 -18.98 10.47
N LEU A 113 7.45 -18.57 11.67
CA LEU A 113 7.30 -17.15 12.02
C LEU A 113 8.64 -16.40 12.00
N LEU A 114 9.75 -17.06 12.26
CA LEU A 114 11.08 -16.45 12.21
C LEU A 114 11.46 -15.98 10.80
N SER A 115 10.86 -16.54 9.76
CA SER A 115 11.10 -16.09 8.37
C SER A 115 10.39 -14.78 8.03
N ILE A 116 9.31 -14.43 8.72
CA ILE A 116 8.49 -13.24 8.43
C ILE A 116 9.26 -11.93 8.61
N PRO A 117 10.01 -11.70 9.71
CA PRO A 117 10.77 -10.46 9.89
C PRO A 117 11.75 -10.15 8.77
N PHE A 118 12.36 -11.15 8.14
CA PHE A 118 13.27 -10.94 7.02
C PHE A 118 12.56 -10.42 5.78
N GLY A 119 11.36 -10.91 5.50
CA GLY A 119 10.55 -10.39 4.41
C GLY A 119 10.00 -9.00 4.67
N LEU A 120 9.58 -8.71 5.90
CA LEU A 120 9.17 -7.36 6.29
C LEU A 120 10.32 -6.37 6.13
N LEU A 121 11.50 -6.72 6.64
CA LEU A 121 12.72 -5.93 6.46
C LEU A 121 13.04 -5.73 4.98
N GLY A 122 12.88 -6.79 4.18
CA GLY A 122 13.06 -6.74 2.73
C GLY A 122 12.11 -5.77 2.04
N SER A 123 10.85 -5.74 2.42
CA SER A 123 9.87 -4.79 1.92
C SER A 123 10.29 -3.34 2.20
N PHE A 124 10.66 -3.03 3.44
CA PHE A 124 11.13 -1.69 3.82
C PHE A 124 12.43 -1.28 3.12
N LEU A 125 13.40 -2.19 3.02
CA LEU A 125 14.66 -1.93 2.33
C LEU A 125 14.42 -1.67 0.83
N PHE A 126 13.55 -2.42 0.21
CA PHE A 126 13.26 -2.26 -1.21
C PHE A 126 12.53 -0.94 -1.49
N VAL A 127 11.51 -0.59 -0.69
CA VAL A 127 10.79 0.68 -0.81
C VAL A 127 11.71 1.87 -0.58
N ASN A 128 12.55 1.83 0.47
CA ASN A 128 13.53 2.89 0.74
C ASN A 128 14.64 2.94 -0.33
N GLY A 129 15.14 1.80 -0.77
CA GLY A 129 16.14 1.71 -1.83
C GLY A 129 15.62 2.28 -3.15
N MET A 130 14.38 1.95 -3.52
CA MET A 130 13.73 2.51 -4.71
C MET A 130 13.49 4.02 -4.56
N SER A 131 13.12 4.49 -3.39
CA SER A 131 13.01 5.92 -3.08
C SER A 131 14.36 6.66 -3.21
N ALA A 132 15.45 6.05 -2.77
CA ALA A 132 16.80 6.60 -2.89
C ALA A 132 17.34 6.62 -4.34
N ILE A 133 17.09 5.54 -5.09
CA ILE A 133 17.43 5.42 -6.52
C ILE A 133 16.51 6.32 -7.38
N GLY A 134 15.33 6.68 -6.88
CA GLY A 134 14.34 7.55 -7.52
C GLY A 134 14.82 8.99 -7.82
N ASN A 135 16.07 9.35 -7.49
CA ASN A 135 16.71 10.57 -8.02
C ASN A 135 16.98 10.51 -9.54
N ILE A 136 16.85 9.34 -10.17
CA ILE A 136 16.83 9.21 -11.63
C ILE A 136 15.40 9.57 -12.08
N SER A 137 15.27 10.68 -12.81
CA SER A 137 13.99 11.31 -13.21
C SER A 137 12.96 10.35 -13.82
N ILE A 138 13.41 9.33 -14.55
CA ILE A 138 12.55 8.33 -15.19
C ILE A 138 11.89 7.41 -14.14
N LEU A 139 12.63 6.97 -13.13
CA LEU A 139 12.11 6.09 -12.07
C LEU A 139 11.10 6.83 -11.17
N LYS A 140 11.34 8.11 -10.89
CA LYS A 140 10.42 8.96 -10.12
C LYS A 140 9.08 9.16 -10.83
N MET A 141 9.11 9.25 -12.17
CA MET A 141 7.91 9.37 -12.99
C MET A 141 7.07 8.08 -12.99
N ILE A 142 7.72 6.91 -12.95
CA ILE A 142 7.05 5.60 -12.99
C ILE A 142 6.54 5.19 -11.60
N MET A 143 7.28 5.48 -10.53
CA MET A 143 7.04 4.90 -9.20
C MET A 143 6.40 5.85 -8.18
N GLY A 144 6.40 7.17 -8.42
CA GLY A 144 5.83 8.15 -7.48
C GLY A 144 6.60 8.24 -6.15
N SER A 145 6.08 8.98 -5.19
CA SER A 145 6.58 8.99 -3.81
C SER A 145 5.94 7.83 -3.05
N MET A 146 6.74 6.86 -2.64
CA MET A 146 6.27 5.76 -1.80
C MET A 146 6.39 6.16 -0.33
N SER A 147 5.29 6.11 0.38
CA SER A 147 5.20 6.37 1.82
C SER A 147 4.64 5.15 2.54
N ASN A 148 4.81 5.12 3.86
CA ASN A 148 4.15 4.10 4.69
C ASN A 148 2.68 4.48 4.85
N ASP A 149 1.89 4.09 3.87
CA ASP A 149 0.44 4.27 3.81
C ASP A 149 -0.31 2.97 4.12
N ILE A 150 -1.64 3.01 4.13
CA ILE A 150 -2.49 1.83 4.34
C ILE A 150 -2.17 0.71 3.33
N TYR A 151 -1.86 1.06 2.09
CA TYR A 151 -1.54 0.06 1.07
C TYR A 151 -0.25 -0.70 1.37
N MET A 152 0.76 -0.03 1.94
CA MET A 152 1.96 -0.69 2.41
C MET A 152 1.65 -1.64 3.57
N GLN A 153 0.81 -1.24 4.51
CA GLN A 153 0.38 -2.09 5.63
C GLN A 153 -0.34 -3.35 5.14
N ILE A 154 -1.25 -3.21 4.18
CA ILE A 154 -1.94 -4.33 3.53
C ILE A 154 -0.93 -5.25 2.83
N ALA A 155 0.05 -4.68 2.13
CA ALA A 155 1.12 -5.45 1.48
C ALA A 155 1.95 -6.25 2.48
N LEU A 156 2.28 -5.68 3.65
CA LEU A 156 3.01 -6.37 4.71
C LEU A 156 2.21 -7.55 5.27
N ILE A 157 0.91 -7.39 5.50
CA ILE A 157 0.04 -8.48 5.96
C ILE A 157 -0.06 -9.59 4.90
N MET A 158 -0.25 -9.22 3.63
CA MET A 158 -0.25 -10.17 2.52
C MET A 158 1.09 -10.91 2.41
N LEU A 159 2.20 -10.20 2.59
CA LEU A 159 3.55 -10.76 2.54
C LEU A 159 3.80 -11.81 3.63
N MET A 160 3.25 -11.61 4.84
CA MET A 160 3.33 -12.62 5.90
C MET A 160 2.78 -13.97 5.44
N GLY A 161 1.62 -13.98 4.78
CA GLY A 161 1.03 -15.22 4.24
C GLY A 161 1.86 -15.85 3.12
N LEU A 162 2.40 -15.02 2.22
CA LEU A 162 3.20 -15.50 1.10
C LEU A 162 4.54 -16.11 1.54
N LEU A 163 5.21 -15.51 2.51
CA LEU A 163 6.45 -16.02 3.07
C LEU A 163 6.24 -17.24 3.96
N ALA A 164 5.20 -17.21 4.80
CA ALA A 164 4.85 -18.37 5.63
C ALA A 164 4.62 -19.62 4.77
N LYS A 165 3.95 -19.49 3.62
CA LYS A 165 3.78 -20.59 2.67
C LYS A 165 5.09 -21.24 2.25
N ASN A 166 6.11 -20.44 1.94
CA ASN A 166 7.42 -20.95 1.53
C ASN A 166 8.13 -21.69 2.69
N ALA A 167 8.10 -21.08 3.89
CA ALA A 167 8.69 -21.68 5.08
C ALA A 167 7.97 -22.98 5.48
N ILE A 168 6.64 -23.03 5.40
CA ILE A 168 5.82 -24.22 5.66
C ILE A 168 6.29 -25.39 4.79
N LEU A 169 6.43 -25.18 3.47
CA LEU A 169 6.84 -26.22 2.53
C LEU A 169 8.23 -26.81 2.86
N ILE A 170 9.16 -25.97 3.30
CA ILE A 170 10.51 -26.42 3.69
C ILE A 170 10.45 -27.25 4.97
N ILE A 171 9.73 -26.74 5.98
CA ILE A 171 9.64 -27.40 7.31
C ILE A 171 8.93 -28.73 7.20
N GLU A 172 7.82 -28.82 6.47
CA GLU A 172 7.07 -30.05 6.27
C GLU A 172 7.95 -31.14 5.63
N PHE A 173 8.68 -30.76 4.58
CA PHE A 173 9.57 -31.71 3.92
C PHE A 173 10.78 -32.12 4.79
N ALA A 174 11.28 -31.21 5.62
CA ALA A 174 12.33 -31.54 6.60
C ALA A 174 11.81 -32.47 7.69
N LEU A 175 10.56 -32.29 8.16
CA LEU A 175 9.94 -33.18 9.13
C LEU A 175 9.75 -34.62 8.59
N ASP A 176 9.33 -34.76 7.35
CA ASP A 176 9.21 -36.09 6.73
C ASP A 176 10.55 -36.78 6.66
N ARG A 177 11.63 -36.06 6.31
CA ARG A 177 12.99 -36.60 6.34
C ARG A 177 13.45 -36.98 7.75
N ARG A 178 13.07 -36.17 8.75
CA ARG A 178 13.34 -36.46 10.16
C ARG A 178 12.64 -37.76 10.63
N LYS A 179 11.39 -37.96 10.23
CA LYS A 179 10.64 -39.22 10.52
C LYS A 179 11.30 -40.46 9.92
N MET A 180 12.03 -40.31 8.81
CA MET A 180 12.83 -41.38 8.20
C MET A 180 14.15 -41.69 8.95
N GLY A 181 14.40 -41.02 10.12
CA GLY A 181 15.58 -41.32 10.95
C GLY A 181 16.80 -40.43 10.66
N MET A 182 16.71 -39.42 9.79
CA MET A 182 17.84 -38.52 9.51
C MET A 182 18.13 -37.58 10.68
N SER A 183 19.39 -37.11 10.79
CA SER A 183 19.76 -36.07 11.74
C SER A 183 19.07 -34.75 11.41
N ILE A 184 18.82 -33.89 12.42
CA ILE A 184 18.08 -32.64 12.26
C ILE A 184 18.73 -31.73 11.21
N THR A 185 20.05 -31.58 11.25
CA THR A 185 20.82 -30.74 10.33
C THR A 185 20.73 -31.22 8.89
N TRP A 186 20.91 -32.50 8.65
CA TRP A 186 20.82 -33.10 7.32
C TRP A 186 19.37 -33.08 6.79
N ALA A 187 18.37 -33.34 7.62
CA ALA A 187 16.97 -33.27 7.24
C ALA A 187 16.58 -31.85 6.80
N ALA A 188 17.05 -30.80 7.51
CA ALA A 188 16.82 -29.42 7.15
C ALA A 188 17.47 -29.04 5.81
N VAL A 189 18.77 -29.35 5.64
CA VAL A 189 19.50 -29.05 4.40
C VAL A 189 18.90 -29.75 3.18
N LEU A 190 18.63 -31.04 3.30
CA LEU A 190 18.01 -31.82 2.20
C LEU A 190 16.58 -31.41 1.95
N GLY A 191 15.84 -31.00 2.99
CA GLY A 191 14.50 -30.45 2.86
C GLY A 191 14.48 -29.14 2.06
N ALA A 192 15.34 -28.22 2.42
CA ALA A 192 15.51 -26.94 1.72
C ALA A 192 15.97 -27.15 0.27
N ALA A 193 17.00 -27.99 0.04
CA ALA A 193 17.53 -28.27 -1.29
C ALA A 193 16.47 -28.88 -2.23
N ALA A 194 15.66 -29.82 -1.73
CA ALA A 194 14.62 -30.46 -2.53
C ALA A 194 13.46 -29.54 -2.90
N ARG A 195 13.15 -28.56 -2.03
CA ARG A 195 12.06 -27.59 -2.22
C ARG A 195 12.50 -26.27 -2.86
N LEU A 196 13.79 -26.03 -3.00
CA LEU A 196 14.33 -24.78 -3.55
C LEU A 196 13.73 -24.47 -4.93
N ARG A 197 13.76 -25.45 -5.86
CA ARG A 197 13.24 -25.25 -7.22
C ARG A 197 11.74 -24.91 -7.27
N PRO A 198 10.83 -25.66 -6.62
CA PRO A 198 9.41 -25.30 -6.57
C PRO A 198 9.14 -23.92 -5.94
N ILE A 199 9.86 -23.57 -4.88
CA ILE A 199 9.72 -22.27 -4.20
C ILE A 199 10.17 -21.14 -5.12
N LEU A 200 11.33 -21.29 -5.78
CA LEU A 200 11.79 -20.30 -6.76
C LEU A 200 10.79 -20.09 -7.89
N MET A 201 10.24 -21.18 -8.44
CA MET A 201 9.25 -21.12 -9.52
C MET A 201 7.99 -20.35 -9.07
N THR A 202 7.45 -20.67 -7.90
CA THR A 202 6.22 -20.03 -7.40
C THR A 202 6.47 -18.59 -6.99
N SER A 203 7.59 -18.28 -6.35
CA SER A 203 7.93 -16.92 -5.92
C SER A 203 8.21 -16.02 -7.14
N LEU A 204 8.95 -16.49 -8.14
CA LEU A 204 9.18 -15.73 -9.37
C LEU A 204 7.89 -15.51 -10.16
N ALA A 205 7.02 -16.53 -10.25
CA ALA A 205 5.71 -16.38 -10.90
C ALA A 205 4.86 -15.29 -10.22
N MET A 206 4.85 -15.27 -8.88
CA MET A 206 4.17 -14.23 -8.10
C MET A 206 4.77 -12.85 -8.33
N ILE A 207 6.10 -12.72 -8.30
CA ILE A 207 6.81 -11.46 -8.54
C ILE A 207 6.44 -10.92 -9.92
N VAL A 208 6.52 -11.75 -10.97
CA VAL A 208 6.14 -11.36 -12.33
C VAL A 208 4.66 -10.97 -12.41
N GLY A 209 3.78 -11.69 -11.70
CA GLY A 209 2.35 -11.37 -11.61
C GLY A 209 2.05 -10.03 -10.92
N LEU A 210 2.93 -9.56 -10.03
CA LEU A 210 2.79 -8.27 -9.34
C LEU A 210 3.41 -7.08 -10.10
N ILE A 211 4.24 -7.32 -11.13
CA ILE A 211 4.83 -6.25 -11.95
C ILE A 211 3.78 -5.30 -12.55
N PRO A 212 2.65 -5.77 -13.13
CA PRO A 212 1.63 -4.87 -13.64
C PRO A 212 1.03 -3.96 -12.56
N LEU A 213 0.93 -4.45 -11.32
CA LEU A 213 0.45 -3.66 -10.19
C LEU A 213 1.43 -2.54 -9.82
N MET A 214 2.73 -2.82 -9.88
CA MET A 214 3.79 -1.83 -9.67
C MET A 214 3.80 -0.74 -10.74
N MET A 215 3.39 -1.07 -11.97
CA MET A 215 3.33 -0.15 -13.11
C MET A 215 1.94 0.49 -13.32
N ALA A 216 1.02 0.34 -12.38
CA ALA A 216 -0.33 0.87 -12.50
C ALA A 216 -0.33 2.39 -12.76
N SER A 217 -1.28 2.86 -13.57
CA SER A 217 -1.48 4.27 -13.91
C SER A 217 -2.96 4.65 -13.78
N GLY A 218 -3.24 5.93 -13.52
CA GLY A 218 -4.61 6.43 -13.36
C GLY A 218 -5.02 6.64 -11.90
N ALA A 219 -6.32 6.72 -11.67
CA ALA A 219 -6.88 6.92 -10.33
C ALA A 219 -6.55 5.72 -9.41
N GLY A 220 -6.02 5.99 -8.21
CA GLY A 220 -5.60 4.95 -7.26
C GLY A 220 -4.25 4.28 -7.58
N ALA A 221 -3.54 4.72 -8.62
CA ALA A 221 -2.27 4.13 -9.03
C ALA A 221 -1.21 4.12 -7.92
N ASN A 222 -1.13 5.17 -7.11
CA ASN A 222 -0.13 5.24 -6.03
C ASN A 222 -0.29 4.11 -5.02
N GLY A 223 -1.52 3.81 -4.58
CA GLY A 223 -1.77 2.69 -3.67
C GLY A 223 -1.38 1.34 -4.27
N ASN A 224 -1.77 1.08 -5.51
CA ASN A 224 -1.43 -0.15 -6.20
C ASN A 224 0.09 -0.29 -6.40
N ARG A 225 0.79 0.79 -6.73
CA ARG A 225 2.26 0.81 -6.85
C ARG A 225 2.94 0.53 -5.53
N THR A 226 2.51 1.17 -4.44
CA THR A 226 3.04 0.93 -3.10
C THR A 226 2.84 -0.53 -2.69
N LEU A 227 1.64 -1.08 -2.89
CA LEU A 227 1.32 -2.48 -2.61
C LEU A 227 2.20 -3.44 -3.42
N GLY A 228 2.26 -3.24 -4.75
CA GLY A 228 3.06 -4.09 -5.63
C GLY A 228 4.55 -4.05 -5.32
N THR A 229 5.11 -2.85 -5.11
CA THR A 229 6.54 -2.67 -4.83
C THR A 229 6.94 -3.26 -3.49
N SER A 230 6.13 -3.04 -2.45
CA SER A 230 6.37 -3.60 -1.11
C SER A 230 6.35 -5.12 -1.12
N ALA A 231 5.35 -5.71 -1.80
CA ALA A 231 5.23 -7.15 -1.91
C ALA A 231 6.38 -7.79 -2.71
N ILE A 232 6.74 -7.20 -3.85
CA ILE A 232 7.87 -7.66 -4.68
C ILE A 232 9.17 -7.59 -3.88
N GLY A 233 9.44 -6.46 -3.22
CA GLY A 233 10.65 -6.26 -2.43
C GLY A 233 10.78 -7.25 -1.29
N GLY A 234 9.69 -7.45 -0.54
CA GLY A 234 9.66 -8.41 0.55
C GLY A 234 9.82 -9.86 0.09
N MET A 235 9.21 -10.23 -1.05
CA MET A 235 9.38 -11.57 -1.62
C MET A 235 10.78 -11.81 -2.17
N LEU A 236 11.38 -10.83 -2.87
CA LEU A 236 12.74 -10.97 -3.39
C LEU A 236 13.76 -11.19 -2.26
N ILE A 237 13.73 -10.34 -1.24
CA ILE A 237 14.67 -10.45 -0.12
C ILE A 237 14.36 -11.64 0.76
N GLY A 238 13.07 -11.91 1.05
CA GLY A 238 12.65 -13.08 1.82
C GLY A 238 12.86 -14.42 1.11
N MET A 239 13.12 -14.42 -0.21
CA MET A 239 13.50 -15.61 -0.96
C MET A 239 15.01 -15.87 -0.92
N ILE A 240 15.84 -14.81 -0.81
CA ILE A 240 17.30 -14.90 -0.80
C ILE A 240 17.82 -15.24 0.60
N LEU A 241 17.19 -14.71 1.64
CA LEU A 241 17.54 -14.93 3.05
C LEU A 241 16.88 -16.17 3.61
#